data_24dc7aa5dbf287d400ae86a0be10436a
#
_entry.id   24dc7aa5dbf287d400ae86a0be10436a
#
_cell.length_a   1.000
_cell.length_b   1.000
_cell.length_c   1.000
_cell.angle_alpha   90.00
_cell.angle_beta   90.00
_cell.angle_gamma   90.00
#
_symmetry.space_group_name_H-M   'P 1'
#
loop_
_entity.id
_entity.type
_entity.pdbx_description
1 polymer ?
#
loop_
_entity_poly.entity_id
_entity_poly.type
_entity_poly.pdbx_seq_one_letter_code
_entity_poly.pdbx_strand_id
1 'polypeptide(L)'
;MYTDGSKIGGRFGAALSLWNSEAETRAFKLALPDYCTVYQAELLAICKATREIRKSAASTFGVFSDSMAALLTVKNHSCLHPLAVEARDNLTAASLQNKMITLFWIKAHAGFEGNERADQLAKEAALNSKKKPDYDMCPVSFIRRHIRMETLENWNERYTTGHTASVTKMFFPNAAVAYKTIRKIELNGTLTQIMTGHGGFSKYLTRFKCKESPSCICDPVVEETVPHILLDCPVYASERLSLEHEIDAEIKRESVCELMSGRNRDKFLEYCVKIAEKVIKRNKTEIRNNIC
;
A
#
# COMPACT_ATOMS: atom_id res chain seq x y z
N MET A 1 -14.23 14.70 -30.96
CA MET A 1 -14.73 13.87 -29.82
C MET A 1 -13.83 14.10 -28.64
N TYR A 2 -14.39 14.47 -27.49
CA TYR A 2 -13.61 14.70 -26.26
C TYR A 2 -14.01 13.68 -25.21
N THR A 3 -13.02 13.13 -24.52
CA THR A 3 -13.20 12.04 -23.54
C THR A 3 -12.61 12.43 -22.20
N ASP A 4 -13.31 12.07 -21.14
CA ASP A 4 -12.85 12.32 -19.75
C ASP A 4 -13.33 11.24 -18.79
N GLY A 5 -12.57 11.05 -17.69
CA GLY A 5 -12.89 10.18 -16.56
C GLY A 5 -12.72 10.90 -15.24
N SER A 6 -13.75 10.91 -14.40
CA SER A 6 -13.76 11.65 -13.14
C SER A 6 -14.05 10.80 -11.92
N LYS A 7 -13.59 11.28 -10.75
CA LYS A 7 -13.89 10.71 -9.43
C LYS A 7 -14.43 11.78 -8.50
N ILE A 8 -15.65 11.60 -7.99
CA ILE A 8 -16.25 12.49 -6.98
C ILE A 8 -16.86 11.66 -5.85
N GLY A 9 -16.53 11.97 -4.60
CA GLY A 9 -17.11 11.30 -3.44
C GLY A 9 -16.92 9.78 -3.41
N GLY A 10 -15.83 9.27 -3.99
CA GLY A 10 -15.56 7.82 -4.08
C GLY A 10 -16.26 7.12 -5.26
N ARG A 11 -17.06 7.83 -6.04
CA ARG A 11 -17.77 7.32 -7.23
C ARG A 11 -17.02 7.70 -8.51
N PHE A 12 -17.17 6.89 -9.55
CA PHE A 12 -16.46 7.06 -10.82
C PHE A 12 -17.46 7.25 -11.95
N GLY A 13 -17.16 8.19 -12.82
CA GLY A 13 -17.91 8.45 -14.04
C GLY A 13 -16.98 8.70 -15.22
N ALA A 14 -17.46 8.40 -16.41
CA ALA A 14 -16.75 8.67 -17.64
C ALA A 14 -17.68 9.39 -18.62
N ALA A 15 -17.13 10.13 -19.54
CA ALA A 15 -17.92 10.83 -20.54
C ALA A 15 -17.27 10.88 -21.92
N LEU A 16 -18.13 11.00 -22.91
CA LEU A 16 -17.78 11.26 -24.28
C LEU A 16 -18.65 12.40 -24.78
N SER A 17 -18.06 13.48 -25.26
CA SER A 17 -18.73 14.58 -25.92
C SER A 17 -18.35 14.60 -27.41
N LEU A 18 -19.36 14.55 -28.30
CA LEU A 18 -19.18 14.54 -29.73
C LEU A 18 -19.46 15.93 -30.29
N TRP A 19 -18.54 16.44 -31.08
CA TRP A 19 -18.60 17.76 -31.68
C TRP A 19 -18.50 17.66 -33.21
N ASN A 20 -19.26 18.50 -33.89
CA ASN A 20 -19.09 18.74 -35.30
C ASN A 20 -18.87 20.25 -35.49
N SER A 21 -17.68 20.61 -35.99
CA SER A 21 -17.18 21.96 -35.96
C SER A 21 -17.17 22.54 -34.54
N GLU A 22 -17.95 23.56 -34.25
CA GLU A 22 -17.99 24.23 -32.94
C GLU A 22 -19.22 23.84 -32.08
N ALA A 23 -20.00 22.87 -32.50
CA ALA A 23 -21.26 22.49 -31.82
C ALA A 23 -21.19 21.06 -31.25
N GLU A 24 -21.60 20.89 -29.98
CA GLU A 24 -21.86 19.57 -29.40
C GLU A 24 -23.07 18.92 -30.06
N THR A 25 -22.89 17.76 -30.68
CA THR A 25 -23.94 17.01 -31.35
C THR A 25 -24.57 15.92 -30.49
N ARG A 26 -23.73 15.26 -29.65
CA ARG A 26 -24.18 14.21 -28.73
C ARG A 26 -23.26 14.13 -27.53
N ALA A 27 -23.82 13.74 -26.39
CA ALA A 27 -23.07 13.49 -25.17
C ALA A 27 -23.43 12.14 -24.55
N PHE A 28 -22.45 11.46 -23.94
CA PHE A 28 -22.65 10.20 -23.25
C PHE A 28 -22.09 10.32 -21.83
N LYS A 29 -22.90 9.90 -20.86
CA LYS A 29 -22.51 9.76 -19.45
C LYS A 29 -22.45 8.26 -19.16
N LEU A 30 -21.32 7.80 -18.68
CA LEU A 30 -21.02 6.40 -18.45
C LEU A 30 -20.76 6.17 -16.95
N ALA A 31 -21.42 5.19 -16.38
CA ALA A 31 -21.33 4.87 -14.96
C ALA A 31 -20.38 3.71 -14.72
N LEU A 32 -19.56 3.85 -13.67
CA LEU A 32 -18.68 2.79 -13.15
C LEU A 32 -18.96 2.57 -11.66
N PRO A 33 -18.79 1.33 -11.15
CA PRO A 33 -18.84 1.03 -9.71
C PRO A 33 -17.74 1.75 -8.92
N ASP A 34 -17.95 1.84 -7.61
CA ASP A 34 -17.03 2.47 -6.64
C ASP A 34 -15.69 1.74 -6.47
N TYR A 35 -15.61 0.47 -6.84
CA TYR A 35 -14.36 -0.30 -6.86
C TYR A 35 -13.49 -0.05 -8.10
N CYS A 36 -14.01 0.66 -9.11
CA CYS A 36 -13.24 1.04 -10.29
C CYS A 36 -12.21 2.14 -9.99
N THR A 37 -11.48 2.55 -11.00
CA THR A 37 -10.45 3.60 -10.92
C THR A 37 -10.72 4.70 -11.94
N VAL A 38 -10.21 5.91 -11.70
CA VAL A 38 -10.24 7.00 -12.71
C VAL A 38 -9.63 6.53 -14.03
N TYR A 39 -8.52 5.80 -13.94
CA TYR A 39 -7.87 5.23 -15.13
C TYR A 39 -8.82 4.33 -15.97
N GLN A 40 -9.66 3.52 -15.33
CA GLN A 40 -10.68 2.73 -16.04
C GLN A 40 -11.79 3.61 -16.60
N ALA A 41 -12.17 4.69 -15.93
CA ALA A 41 -13.13 5.65 -16.44
C ALA A 41 -12.60 6.33 -17.71
N GLU A 42 -11.35 6.78 -17.72
CA GLU A 42 -10.68 7.34 -18.89
C GLU A 42 -10.63 6.35 -20.07
N LEU A 43 -10.21 5.13 -19.81
CA LEU A 43 -10.21 4.08 -20.83
C LEU A 43 -11.61 3.76 -21.36
N LEU A 44 -12.62 3.77 -20.50
CA LEU A 44 -14.01 3.55 -20.90
C LEU A 44 -14.50 4.67 -21.83
N ALA A 45 -14.17 5.92 -21.53
CA ALA A 45 -14.51 7.06 -22.37
C ALA A 45 -13.87 6.94 -23.77
N ILE A 46 -12.58 6.60 -23.86
CA ILE A 46 -11.90 6.36 -25.14
C ILE A 46 -12.50 5.16 -25.87
N CYS A 47 -12.75 4.05 -25.17
CA CYS A 47 -13.38 2.87 -25.75
C CYS A 47 -14.78 3.19 -26.30
N LYS A 48 -15.57 4.01 -25.59
CA LYS A 48 -16.86 4.51 -26.06
C LYS A 48 -16.71 5.34 -27.33
N ALA A 49 -15.71 6.22 -27.41
CA ALA A 49 -15.41 7.01 -28.61
C ALA A 49 -15.14 6.09 -29.82
N THR A 50 -14.33 5.05 -29.65
CA THR A 50 -14.01 4.10 -30.73
C THR A 50 -15.26 3.30 -31.18
N ARG A 51 -16.16 2.96 -30.27
CA ARG A 51 -17.47 2.34 -30.60
C ARG A 51 -18.35 3.27 -31.47
N GLU A 52 -18.40 4.56 -31.13
CA GLU A 52 -19.18 5.54 -31.91
C GLU A 52 -18.54 5.82 -33.26
N ILE A 53 -17.22 5.88 -33.37
CA ILE A 53 -16.51 6.00 -34.67
C ILE A 53 -16.85 4.84 -35.58
N ARG A 54 -16.87 3.60 -35.07
CA ARG A 54 -17.19 2.41 -35.88
C ARG A 54 -18.60 2.50 -36.48
N LYS A 55 -19.55 3.07 -35.75
CA LYS A 55 -20.97 3.21 -36.17
C LYS A 55 -21.24 4.43 -37.06
N SER A 56 -20.37 5.40 -37.09
CA SER A 56 -20.55 6.65 -37.81
C SER A 56 -20.37 6.46 -39.30
N ALA A 57 -21.09 7.25 -40.11
CA ALA A 57 -20.87 7.34 -41.56
C ALA A 57 -19.72 8.28 -41.95
N ALA A 58 -19.24 9.12 -41.04
CA ALA A 58 -18.14 10.04 -41.33
C ALA A 58 -16.81 9.27 -41.54
N SER A 59 -15.91 9.88 -42.28
CA SER A 59 -14.63 9.28 -42.66
C SER A 59 -13.42 9.78 -41.85
N THR A 60 -13.53 10.91 -41.12
CA THR A 60 -12.41 11.51 -40.41
C THR A 60 -12.80 11.84 -38.97
N PHE A 61 -11.96 11.45 -38.01
CA PHE A 61 -12.20 11.62 -36.59
C PHE A 61 -10.96 12.06 -35.84
N GLY A 62 -11.15 13.02 -34.91
CA GLY A 62 -10.19 13.35 -33.84
C GLY A 62 -10.76 12.91 -32.50
N VAL A 63 -10.01 12.16 -31.72
CA VAL A 63 -10.33 11.84 -30.33
C VAL A 63 -9.34 12.56 -29.42
N PHE A 64 -9.85 13.42 -28.57
CA PHE A 64 -9.07 14.26 -27.64
C PHE A 64 -9.25 13.77 -26.22
N SER A 65 -8.17 13.50 -25.52
CA SER A 65 -8.15 13.08 -24.13
C SER A 65 -6.98 13.73 -23.38
N ASP A 66 -7.18 14.10 -22.12
CA ASP A 66 -6.09 14.59 -21.27
C ASP A 66 -5.41 13.43 -20.51
N SER A 67 -5.95 12.22 -20.58
CA SER A 67 -5.34 11.03 -19.99
C SER A 67 -4.24 10.42 -20.86
N MET A 68 -3.01 10.92 -20.72
CA MET A 68 -1.84 10.34 -21.41
C MET A 68 -1.70 8.83 -21.13
N ALA A 69 -1.95 8.40 -19.88
CA ALA A 69 -1.85 7.01 -19.49
C ALA A 69 -2.86 6.12 -20.26
N ALA A 70 -4.10 6.57 -20.43
CA ALA A 70 -5.11 5.83 -21.16
C ALA A 70 -4.78 5.74 -22.67
N LEU A 71 -4.32 6.84 -23.27
CA LEU A 71 -3.89 6.87 -24.69
C LEU A 71 -2.69 5.94 -24.94
N LEU A 72 -1.68 5.97 -24.07
CA LEU A 72 -0.50 5.07 -24.16
C LEU A 72 -0.91 3.60 -23.99
N THR A 73 -1.90 3.32 -23.13
CA THR A 73 -2.42 1.97 -22.95
C THR A 73 -3.13 1.46 -24.21
N VAL A 74 -3.94 2.30 -24.86
CA VAL A 74 -4.57 1.94 -26.14
C VAL A 74 -3.50 1.72 -27.23
N LYS A 75 -2.45 2.54 -27.25
CA LYS A 75 -1.33 2.38 -28.19
C LYS A 75 -0.51 1.11 -27.95
N ASN A 76 -0.41 0.65 -26.71
CA ASN A 76 0.40 -0.52 -26.36
C ASN A 76 -0.31 -1.84 -26.70
N HIS A 77 0.10 -2.49 -27.78
CA HIS A 77 -0.46 -3.77 -28.22
C HIS A 77 -0.24 -4.92 -27.22
N SER A 78 0.77 -4.84 -26.35
CA SER A 78 1.01 -5.86 -25.32
C SER A 78 0.09 -5.71 -24.09
N CYS A 79 -0.67 -4.60 -23.98
CA CYS A 79 -1.60 -4.42 -22.87
C CYS A 79 -2.88 -5.19 -23.09
N LEU A 80 -3.19 -6.10 -22.17
CA LEU A 80 -4.37 -6.96 -22.22
C LEU A 80 -5.57 -6.41 -21.44
N HIS A 81 -5.57 -5.12 -21.07
CA HIS A 81 -6.71 -4.52 -20.40
C HIS A 81 -7.95 -4.58 -21.31
N PRO A 82 -9.11 -5.13 -20.87
CA PRO A 82 -10.25 -5.40 -21.76
C PRO A 82 -10.72 -4.18 -22.57
N LEU A 83 -10.83 -3.01 -21.95
CA LEU A 83 -11.22 -1.77 -22.63
C LEU A 83 -10.19 -1.32 -23.68
N ALA A 84 -8.89 -1.56 -23.44
CA ALA A 84 -7.85 -1.22 -24.40
C ALA A 84 -7.83 -2.18 -25.60
N VAL A 85 -8.03 -3.47 -25.34
CA VAL A 85 -8.19 -4.48 -26.40
C VAL A 85 -9.36 -4.11 -27.29
N GLU A 86 -10.55 -3.90 -26.70
CA GLU A 86 -11.75 -3.52 -27.43
C GLU A 86 -11.58 -2.19 -28.21
N ALA A 87 -10.92 -1.19 -27.60
CA ALA A 87 -10.65 0.07 -28.30
C ALA A 87 -9.78 -0.15 -29.55
N ARG A 88 -8.72 -0.96 -29.46
CA ARG A 88 -7.87 -1.34 -30.61
C ARG A 88 -8.63 -2.08 -31.69
N ASP A 89 -9.47 -3.05 -31.30
CA ASP A 89 -10.28 -3.81 -32.24
C ASP A 89 -11.27 -2.90 -33.01
N ASN A 90 -11.88 -1.95 -32.29
CA ASN A 90 -12.75 -0.95 -32.90
C ASN A 90 -12.00 -0.02 -33.86
N LEU A 91 -10.79 0.43 -33.48
CA LEU A 91 -9.92 1.26 -34.34
C LEU A 91 -9.50 0.52 -35.59
N THR A 92 -9.09 -0.75 -35.45
CA THR A 92 -8.73 -1.61 -36.60
C THR A 92 -9.92 -1.80 -37.51
N ALA A 93 -11.09 -2.16 -36.98
CA ALA A 93 -12.32 -2.30 -37.78
C ALA A 93 -12.74 -1.02 -38.50
N ALA A 94 -12.56 0.14 -37.88
CA ALA A 94 -12.86 1.42 -38.50
C ALA A 94 -11.84 1.78 -39.62
N SER A 95 -10.55 1.46 -39.43
CA SER A 95 -9.53 1.63 -40.45
C SER A 95 -9.79 0.76 -41.69
N LEU A 96 -10.27 -0.45 -41.49
CA LEU A 96 -10.71 -1.31 -42.61
C LEU A 96 -11.92 -0.73 -43.37
N GLN A 97 -12.67 0.20 -42.78
CA GLN A 97 -13.73 0.96 -43.41
C GLN A 97 -13.23 2.27 -44.05
N ASN A 98 -11.91 2.42 -44.24
CA ASN A 98 -11.25 3.61 -44.76
C ASN A 98 -11.47 4.87 -43.91
N LYS A 99 -11.67 4.74 -42.60
CA LYS A 99 -11.81 5.88 -41.69
C LYS A 99 -10.42 6.34 -41.20
N MET A 100 -10.18 7.64 -41.27
CA MET A 100 -8.96 8.27 -40.72
C MET A 100 -9.24 8.66 -39.26
N ILE A 101 -8.45 8.12 -38.32
CA ILE A 101 -8.65 8.34 -36.89
C ILE A 101 -7.33 8.81 -36.29
N THR A 102 -7.37 9.94 -35.60
CA THR A 102 -6.23 10.45 -34.85
C THR A 102 -6.58 10.62 -33.39
N LEU A 103 -5.73 10.09 -32.50
CA LEU A 103 -5.84 10.25 -31.06
C LEU A 103 -4.90 11.39 -30.63
N PHE A 104 -5.44 12.38 -29.96
CA PHE A 104 -4.72 13.54 -29.50
C PHE A 104 -4.68 13.59 -27.97
N TRP A 105 -3.47 13.79 -27.43
CA TRP A 105 -3.36 14.22 -26.05
C TRP A 105 -3.50 15.74 -25.97
N ILE A 106 -4.29 16.20 -25.01
CA ILE A 106 -4.46 17.61 -24.69
C ILE A 106 -4.14 17.83 -23.21
N LYS A 107 -3.75 19.05 -22.86
CA LYS A 107 -3.51 19.38 -21.45
C LYS A 107 -4.86 19.58 -20.74
N ALA A 108 -5.01 18.96 -19.56
CA ALA A 108 -6.19 19.18 -18.71
C ALA A 108 -6.36 20.67 -18.36
N HIS A 109 -7.58 21.14 -18.32
CA HIS A 109 -7.98 22.51 -17.97
C HIS A 109 -7.24 23.60 -18.78
N ALA A 110 -6.98 23.35 -20.04
CA ALA A 110 -6.31 24.32 -20.95
C ALA A 110 -7.30 25.20 -21.75
N GLY A 111 -8.56 25.23 -21.35
CA GLY A 111 -9.59 26.05 -22.00
C GLY A 111 -10.18 25.46 -23.28
N PHE A 112 -9.96 24.17 -23.56
CA PHE A 112 -10.66 23.47 -24.64
C PHE A 112 -12.12 23.20 -24.23
N GLU A 113 -13.06 23.91 -24.82
CA GLU A 113 -14.51 23.84 -24.46
C GLU A 113 -15.02 22.39 -24.46
N GLY A 114 -14.68 21.61 -25.46
CA GLY A 114 -15.10 20.21 -25.54
C GLY A 114 -14.51 19.33 -24.42
N ASN A 115 -13.31 19.62 -23.93
CA ASN A 115 -12.71 18.91 -22.80
C ASN A 115 -13.37 19.31 -21.46
N GLU A 116 -13.58 20.59 -21.25
CA GLU A 116 -14.30 21.08 -20.06
C GLU A 116 -15.74 20.52 -20.02
N ARG A 117 -16.36 20.37 -21.18
CA ARG A 117 -17.66 19.73 -21.30
C ARG A 117 -17.62 18.24 -20.97
N ALA A 118 -16.61 17.50 -21.45
CA ALA A 118 -16.43 16.09 -21.13
C ALA A 118 -16.17 15.89 -19.63
N ASP A 119 -15.33 16.72 -19.00
CA ASP A 119 -15.07 16.73 -17.54
C ASP A 119 -16.37 16.96 -16.74
N GLN A 120 -17.17 17.99 -17.14
CA GLN A 120 -18.47 18.23 -16.50
C GLN A 120 -19.38 17.00 -16.58
N LEU A 121 -19.51 16.39 -17.77
CA LEU A 121 -20.34 15.21 -17.99
C LEU A 121 -19.85 13.99 -17.20
N ALA A 122 -18.53 13.78 -17.09
CA ALA A 122 -17.94 12.71 -16.30
C ALA A 122 -18.21 12.89 -14.80
N LYS A 123 -18.11 14.13 -14.28
CA LYS A 123 -18.51 14.49 -12.92
C LYS A 123 -19.99 14.22 -12.65
N GLU A 124 -20.87 14.64 -13.58
CA GLU A 124 -22.30 14.37 -13.47
C GLU A 124 -22.60 12.85 -13.52
N ALA A 125 -21.87 12.08 -14.35
CA ALA A 125 -21.99 10.63 -14.40
C ALA A 125 -21.63 9.96 -13.06
N ALA A 126 -20.56 10.43 -12.40
CA ALA A 126 -20.15 9.94 -11.08
C ALA A 126 -21.21 10.22 -10.00
N LEU A 127 -21.84 11.40 -10.03
CA LEU A 127 -22.83 11.80 -9.01
C LEU A 127 -24.20 11.12 -9.21
N ASN A 128 -24.62 10.90 -10.45
CA ASN A 128 -25.99 10.48 -10.80
C ASN A 128 -26.12 9.00 -11.17
N SER A 129 -25.21 8.14 -10.78
CA SER A 129 -25.18 6.74 -11.22
C SER A 129 -26.22 5.88 -10.49
N LYS A 130 -27.48 5.98 -10.92
CA LYS A 130 -28.56 5.05 -10.53
C LYS A 130 -28.79 3.93 -11.56
N LYS A 131 -28.02 3.88 -12.63
CA LYS A 131 -28.18 2.90 -13.74
C LYS A 131 -27.21 1.74 -13.55
N LYS A 132 -27.51 0.63 -14.25
CA LYS A 132 -26.55 -0.47 -14.42
C LYS A 132 -25.24 0.11 -14.96
N PRO A 133 -24.07 -0.29 -14.38
CA PRO A 133 -22.79 0.20 -14.83
C PRO A 133 -22.53 -0.09 -16.31
N ASP A 134 -21.90 0.84 -17.00
CA ASP A 134 -21.45 0.66 -18.39
C ASP A 134 -20.17 -0.20 -18.47
N TYR A 135 -19.48 -0.35 -17.33
CA TYR A 135 -18.32 -1.21 -17.14
C TYR A 135 -18.24 -1.61 -15.68
N ASP A 136 -18.04 -2.91 -15.38
CA ASP A 136 -18.10 -3.47 -14.02
C ASP A 136 -16.93 -4.41 -13.68
N MET A 137 -15.89 -4.45 -14.49
CA MET A 137 -14.73 -5.30 -14.23
C MET A 137 -13.89 -4.75 -13.08
N CYS A 138 -13.84 -5.52 -11.99
CA CYS A 138 -13.10 -5.15 -10.78
C CYS A 138 -11.58 -5.20 -11.00
N PRO A 139 -10.84 -4.12 -10.68
CA PRO A 139 -9.39 -4.13 -10.82
C PRO A 139 -8.73 -5.07 -9.79
N VAL A 140 -7.73 -5.83 -10.21
CA VAL A 140 -6.98 -6.73 -9.34
C VAL A 140 -6.35 -5.98 -8.15
N SER A 141 -5.95 -4.73 -8.34
CA SER A 141 -5.43 -3.86 -7.28
C SER A 141 -6.45 -3.61 -6.16
N PHE A 142 -7.73 -3.44 -6.50
CA PHE A 142 -8.81 -3.29 -5.52
C PHE A 142 -8.97 -4.58 -4.70
N ILE A 143 -9.06 -5.73 -5.37
CA ILE A 143 -9.20 -7.04 -4.70
C ILE A 143 -8.02 -7.29 -3.76
N ARG A 144 -6.78 -7.07 -4.24
CA ARG A 144 -5.58 -7.22 -3.40
C ARG A 144 -5.59 -6.30 -2.18
N ARG A 145 -6.06 -5.07 -2.33
CA ARG A 145 -6.20 -4.12 -1.23
C ARG A 145 -7.26 -4.61 -0.23
N HIS A 146 -8.41 -5.05 -0.71
CA HIS A 146 -9.52 -5.51 0.12
C HIS A 146 -9.11 -6.73 0.96
N ILE A 147 -8.55 -7.77 0.31
CA ILE A 147 -8.03 -8.97 0.99
C ILE A 147 -6.98 -8.58 2.04
N ARG A 148 -6.09 -7.66 1.72
CA ARG A 148 -5.05 -7.21 2.67
C ARG A 148 -5.66 -6.53 3.89
N MET A 149 -6.64 -5.66 3.70
CA MET A 149 -7.29 -4.95 4.81
C MET A 149 -8.03 -5.93 5.72
N GLU A 150 -8.84 -6.80 5.15
CA GLU A 150 -9.55 -7.84 5.88
C GLU A 150 -8.60 -8.79 6.63
N THR A 151 -7.52 -9.22 5.97
CA THR A 151 -6.49 -10.04 6.60
C THR A 151 -5.84 -9.34 7.80
N LEU A 152 -5.55 -8.03 7.67
CA LEU A 152 -4.97 -7.24 8.76
C LEU A 152 -5.95 -7.04 9.92
N GLU A 153 -7.23 -6.84 9.65
CA GLU A 153 -8.28 -6.73 10.67
C GLU A 153 -8.42 -8.05 11.45
N ASN A 154 -8.57 -9.18 10.75
CA ASN A 154 -8.66 -10.51 11.35
C ASN A 154 -7.39 -10.87 12.14
N TRP A 155 -6.22 -10.49 11.64
CA TRP A 155 -4.98 -10.68 12.38
C TRP A 155 -4.93 -9.77 13.61
N ASN A 156 -5.33 -8.51 13.48
CA ASN A 156 -5.31 -7.55 14.58
C ASN A 156 -6.23 -7.99 15.74
N GLU A 157 -7.43 -8.47 15.46
CA GLU A 157 -8.34 -8.99 16.46
C GLU A 157 -7.69 -10.12 17.27
N ARG A 158 -7.18 -11.16 16.61
CA ARG A 158 -6.49 -12.29 17.27
C ARG A 158 -5.22 -11.85 18.01
N TYR A 159 -4.50 -10.88 17.46
CA TYR A 159 -3.26 -10.38 18.05
C TYR A 159 -3.52 -9.57 19.32
N THR A 160 -4.49 -8.68 19.32
CA THR A 160 -4.78 -7.81 20.47
C THR A 160 -5.49 -8.54 21.60
N THR A 161 -6.43 -9.44 21.29
CA THR A 161 -7.19 -10.22 22.29
C THR A 161 -6.38 -11.37 22.90
N GLY A 162 -5.38 -11.89 22.19
CA GLY A 162 -4.56 -13.01 22.66
C GLY A 162 -3.66 -12.63 23.86
N HIS A 163 -3.47 -13.56 24.79
CA HIS A 163 -2.61 -13.39 25.98
C HIS A 163 -1.11 -13.65 25.71
N THR A 164 -0.76 -14.05 24.50
CA THR A 164 0.62 -14.35 24.08
C THR A 164 1.33 -13.15 23.50
N ALA A 165 2.62 -13.31 23.17
CA ALA A 165 3.44 -12.35 22.47
C ALA A 165 3.63 -10.99 23.21
N SER A 166 3.72 -11.01 24.55
CA SER A 166 3.87 -9.78 25.36
C SER A 166 5.08 -8.94 24.97
N VAL A 167 6.21 -9.57 24.63
CA VAL A 167 7.41 -8.88 24.15
C VAL A 167 7.17 -8.27 22.78
N THR A 168 6.59 -9.02 21.84
CA THR A 168 6.27 -8.51 20.49
C THR A 168 5.30 -7.32 20.55
N LYS A 169 4.31 -7.38 21.45
CA LYS A 169 3.34 -6.28 21.65
C LYS A 169 3.95 -5.01 22.20
N MET A 170 5.07 -5.09 22.92
CA MET A 170 5.84 -3.92 23.34
C MET A 170 6.40 -3.15 22.13
N PHE A 171 6.91 -3.86 21.12
CA PHE A 171 7.42 -3.24 19.89
C PHE A 171 6.30 -2.87 18.93
N PHE A 172 5.27 -3.69 18.83
CA PHE A 172 4.17 -3.57 17.88
C PHE A 172 2.83 -3.80 18.59
N PRO A 173 2.17 -2.76 19.09
CA PRO A 173 0.94 -2.93 19.88
C PRO A 173 -0.24 -3.48 19.08
N ASN A 174 -0.21 -3.35 17.75
CA ASN A 174 -1.23 -3.88 16.86
C ASN A 174 -0.67 -4.34 15.51
N ALA A 175 -1.43 -5.17 14.80
CA ALA A 175 -1.02 -5.77 13.55
C ALA A 175 -0.76 -4.74 12.43
N ALA A 176 -1.49 -3.63 12.42
CA ALA A 176 -1.31 -2.58 11.41
C ALA A 176 0.03 -1.85 11.58
N VAL A 177 0.44 -1.57 12.82
CA VAL A 177 1.77 -1.02 13.15
C VAL A 177 2.85 -2.01 12.77
N ALA A 178 2.71 -3.29 13.19
CA ALA A 178 3.64 -4.35 12.83
C ALA A 178 3.86 -4.43 11.32
N TYR A 179 2.77 -4.51 10.56
CA TYR A 179 2.81 -4.61 9.10
C TYR A 179 3.51 -3.43 8.43
N LYS A 180 3.28 -2.21 8.90
CA LYS A 180 3.90 -1.00 8.34
C LYS A 180 5.39 -0.88 8.70
N THR A 181 5.75 -1.25 9.94
CA THR A 181 7.09 -1.04 10.49
C THR A 181 8.06 -2.13 10.05
N ILE A 182 7.68 -3.41 10.18
CA ILE A 182 8.55 -4.56 9.83
C ILE A 182 9.00 -4.53 8.36
N ARG A 183 8.15 -4.07 7.46
CA ARG A 183 8.51 -3.95 6.03
C ARG A 183 9.58 -2.90 5.71
N LYS A 184 9.91 -2.04 6.67
CA LYS A 184 10.91 -0.98 6.56
C LYS A 184 12.20 -1.30 7.33
N ILE A 185 12.28 -2.48 7.94
CA ILE A 185 13.40 -2.93 8.75
C ILE A 185 14.03 -4.13 8.05
N GLU A 186 15.34 -4.12 7.96
CA GLU A 186 16.11 -5.30 7.56
C GLU A 186 16.24 -6.22 8.78
N LEU A 187 15.41 -7.27 8.79
CA LEU A 187 15.38 -8.24 9.89
C LEU A 187 16.56 -9.21 9.80
N ASN A 188 17.24 -9.39 10.92
CA ASN A 188 18.23 -10.45 11.13
C ASN A 188 17.82 -11.35 12.30
N GLY A 189 18.61 -12.42 12.52
CA GLY A 189 18.32 -13.38 13.58
C GLY A 189 18.30 -12.76 14.97
N THR A 190 19.18 -11.81 15.28
CA THR A 190 19.24 -11.12 16.58
C THR A 190 18.02 -10.25 16.80
N LEU A 191 17.63 -9.43 15.82
CA LEU A 191 16.41 -8.61 15.88
C LEU A 191 15.15 -9.45 16.06
N THR A 192 15.07 -10.59 15.38
CA THR A 192 13.93 -11.51 15.53
C THR A 192 13.86 -12.06 16.95
N GLN A 193 14.99 -12.45 17.57
CA GLN A 193 15.05 -12.90 18.96
C GLN A 193 14.59 -11.79 19.93
N ILE A 194 15.06 -10.56 19.72
CA ILE A 194 14.67 -9.40 20.54
C ILE A 194 13.15 -9.17 20.45
N MET A 195 12.63 -9.06 19.24
CA MET A 195 11.21 -8.70 19.01
C MET A 195 10.22 -9.78 19.47
N THR A 196 10.70 -11.03 19.58
CA THR A 196 9.85 -12.15 20.04
C THR A 196 10.08 -12.51 21.50
N GLY A 197 11.22 -12.13 22.08
CA GLY A 197 11.67 -12.59 23.38
C GLY A 197 12.15 -14.04 23.38
N HIS A 198 12.32 -14.64 22.20
CA HIS A 198 12.78 -16.02 22.02
C HIS A 198 14.26 -16.04 21.63
N GLY A 199 15.02 -17.01 22.15
CA GLY A 199 16.44 -17.17 21.79
C GLY A 199 17.38 -17.20 22.96
N GLY A 200 18.50 -16.49 22.89
CA GLY A 200 19.62 -16.60 23.85
C GLY A 200 19.43 -15.89 25.19
N PHE A 201 18.21 -15.63 25.66
CA PHE A 201 17.89 -14.97 26.94
C PHE A 201 17.59 -16.01 28.02
N SER A 202 18.06 -15.77 29.26
CA SER A 202 18.01 -16.77 30.35
C SER A 202 16.58 -17.29 30.60
N LYS A 203 15.56 -16.40 30.62
CA LYS A 203 14.16 -16.82 30.79
C LYS A 203 13.71 -17.81 29.71
N TYR A 204 14.07 -17.53 28.44
CA TYR A 204 13.69 -18.42 27.34
C TYR A 204 14.48 -19.74 27.38
N LEU A 205 15.79 -19.67 27.65
CA LEU A 205 16.66 -20.85 27.73
C LEU A 205 16.25 -21.79 28.86
N THR A 206 15.86 -21.27 30.03
CA THR A 206 15.37 -22.05 31.17
C THR A 206 14.08 -22.79 30.82
N ARG A 207 13.16 -22.18 30.06
CA ARG A 207 11.93 -22.84 29.60
C ARG A 207 12.23 -24.12 28.81
N PHE A 208 13.34 -24.17 28.09
CA PHE A 208 13.78 -25.32 27.29
C PHE A 208 14.85 -26.15 27.98
N LYS A 209 15.08 -25.93 29.28
CA LYS A 209 16.09 -26.65 30.10
C LYS A 209 17.54 -26.54 29.56
N CYS A 210 17.80 -25.50 28.77
CA CYS A 210 19.16 -25.17 28.31
C CYS A 210 19.97 -24.37 29.34
N LYS A 211 19.30 -23.81 30.33
CA LYS A 211 19.90 -23.08 31.47
C LYS A 211 19.09 -23.40 32.74
N GLU A 212 19.76 -23.44 33.92
CA GLU A 212 19.11 -23.79 35.18
C GLU A 212 18.28 -22.61 35.74
N SER A 213 18.80 -21.40 35.66
CA SER A 213 18.15 -20.21 36.24
C SER A 213 17.71 -19.22 35.17
N PRO A 214 16.48 -18.64 35.28
CA PRO A 214 16.03 -17.53 34.45
C PRO A 214 16.59 -16.17 34.85
N SER A 215 17.39 -16.11 35.95
CA SER A 215 17.83 -14.87 36.58
C SER A 215 18.77 -14.05 35.72
N CYS A 216 18.71 -12.74 35.92
CA CYS A 216 19.64 -11.78 35.34
C CYS A 216 20.94 -11.71 36.18
N ILE A 217 22.02 -11.37 35.54
CA ILE A 217 23.32 -11.15 36.28
C ILE A 217 23.29 -9.95 37.22
N CYS A 218 22.33 -9.02 37.01
CA CYS A 218 22.21 -7.84 37.86
C CYS A 218 21.62 -8.16 39.25
N ASP A 219 20.70 -9.14 39.30
CA ASP A 219 19.97 -9.54 40.50
C ASP A 219 19.44 -10.97 40.33
N PRO A 220 19.69 -11.90 41.27
CA PRO A 220 19.21 -13.27 41.20
C PRO A 220 17.70 -13.43 41.32
N VAL A 221 16.96 -12.41 41.77
CA VAL A 221 15.50 -12.41 41.87
C VAL A 221 14.84 -11.97 40.57
N VAL A 222 15.55 -11.20 39.78
CA VAL A 222 14.99 -10.60 38.52
C VAL A 222 15.24 -11.53 37.32
N GLU A 223 14.18 -11.84 36.57
CA GLU A 223 14.30 -12.64 35.34
C GLU A 223 14.98 -11.87 34.21
N GLU A 224 15.92 -12.49 33.51
CA GLU A 224 16.54 -11.94 32.31
C GLU A 224 15.60 -12.07 31.10
N THR A 225 14.79 -11.06 30.91
CA THR A 225 13.86 -10.91 29.78
C THR A 225 14.32 -9.79 28.86
N VAL A 226 13.83 -9.77 27.62
CA VAL A 226 14.12 -8.68 26.68
C VAL A 226 13.68 -7.31 27.22
N PRO A 227 12.47 -7.12 27.78
CA PRO A 227 12.12 -5.86 28.40
C PRO A 227 13.10 -5.44 29.48
N HIS A 228 13.45 -6.35 30.41
CA HIS A 228 14.36 -6.04 31.48
C HIS A 228 15.74 -5.59 30.98
N ILE A 229 16.37 -6.35 30.06
CA ILE A 229 17.73 -6.00 29.58
C ILE A 229 17.78 -4.70 28.80
N LEU A 230 16.72 -4.36 28.10
CA LEU A 230 16.66 -3.12 27.30
C LEU A 230 16.26 -1.90 28.12
N LEU A 231 15.32 -2.05 29.06
CA LEU A 231 14.67 -0.92 29.70
C LEU A 231 15.13 -0.67 31.14
N ASP A 232 15.39 -1.76 31.90
CA ASP A 232 15.49 -1.64 33.34
C ASP A 232 16.87 -2.05 33.89
N CYS A 233 17.58 -2.98 33.23
CA CYS A 233 18.77 -3.59 33.75
C CYS A 233 19.90 -2.57 34.02
N PRO A 234 20.42 -2.48 35.26
CA PRO A 234 21.50 -1.55 35.62
C PRO A 234 22.82 -1.88 34.94
N VAL A 235 23.05 -3.14 34.55
CA VAL A 235 24.28 -3.56 33.85
C VAL A 235 24.43 -2.88 32.51
N TYR A 236 23.31 -2.53 31.87
CA TYR A 236 23.27 -1.87 30.55
C TYR A 236 22.82 -0.41 30.63
N ALA A 237 22.83 0.18 31.83
CA ALA A 237 22.41 1.58 32.07
C ALA A 237 23.25 2.59 31.26
N SER A 238 24.57 2.35 31.17
CA SER A 238 25.49 3.25 30.45
C SER A 238 25.12 3.35 28.96
N GLU A 239 24.86 2.22 28.29
CA GLU A 239 24.48 2.19 26.89
C GLU A 239 23.10 2.81 26.68
N ARG A 240 22.16 2.58 27.60
CA ARG A 240 20.82 3.16 27.54
C ARG A 240 20.87 4.66 27.66
N LEU A 241 21.54 5.21 28.68
CA LEU A 241 21.71 6.65 28.89
C LEU A 241 22.45 7.33 27.74
N SER A 242 23.43 6.66 27.14
CA SER A 242 24.12 7.16 25.95
C SER A 242 23.17 7.34 24.78
N LEU A 243 22.30 6.35 24.53
CA LEU A 243 21.29 6.48 23.47
C LEU A 243 20.23 7.53 23.79
N GLU A 244 19.73 7.57 25.04
CA GLU A 244 18.75 8.58 25.48
C GLU A 244 19.26 10.00 25.26
N HIS A 245 20.52 10.26 25.61
CA HIS A 245 21.17 11.55 25.34
C HIS A 245 21.29 11.83 23.83
N GLU A 246 21.63 10.81 23.02
CA GLU A 246 21.82 10.99 21.58
C GLU A 246 20.49 11.28 20.84
N ILE A 247 19.39 10.65 21.28
CA ILE A 247 18.08 10.79 20.63
C ILE A 247 17.20 11.86 21.28
N ASP A 248 17.65 12.46 22.39
CA ASP A 248 16.89 13.41 23.22
C ASP A 248 15.51 12.84 23.63
N ALA A 249 15.49 11.60 24.10
CA ALA A 249 14.27 10.92 24.51
C ALA A 249 14.55 9.78 25.49
N GLU A 250 13.67 9.57 26.45
CA GLU A 250 13.75 8.48 27.42
C GLU A 250 13.32 7.14 26.83
N ILE A 251 14.11 6.09 27.12
CA ILE A 251 13.82 4.72 26.68
C ILE A 251 13.03 3.98 27.78
N LYS A 252 11.72 3.95 27.61
CA LYS A 252 10.79 3.25 28.50
C LYS A 252 9.76 2.47 27.71
N ARG A 253 9.00 1.61 28.37
CA ARG A 253 8.07 0.68 27.72
C ARG A 253 7.09 1.39 26.78
N GLU A 254 6.58 2.54 27.19
CA GLU A 254 5.60 3.35 26.46
C GLU A 254 6.20 3.99 25.21
N SER A 255 7.50 4.32 25.22
CA SER A 255 8.18 4.97 24.09
C SER A 255 8.67 3.99 23.02
N VAL A 256 8.77 2.67 23.31
CA VAL A 256 9.31 1.67 22.36
C VAL A 256 8.58 1.68 21.01
N CYS A 257 7.26 1.72 21.01
CA CYS A 257 6.48 1.72 19.78
C CYS A 257 6.75 2.98 18.93
N GLU A 258 6.88 4.14 19.56
CA GLU A 258 7.20 5.39 18.92
C GLU A 258 8.63 5.38 18.34
N LEU A 259 9.60 4.89 19.12
CA LEU A 259 10.98 4.70 18.68
C LEU A 259 11.06 3.78 17.45
N MET A 260 10.29 2.67 17.44
CA MET A 260 10.22 1.75 16.30
C MET A 260 9.66 2.37 15.03
N SER A 261 8.81 3.37 15.14
CA SER A 261 8.11 4.02 14.01
C SER A 261 8.75 5.35 13.60
N GLY A 262 9.53 5.96 14.49
CA GLY A 262 10.07 7.31 14.37
C GLY A 262 11.42 7.40 13.62
N ARG A 263 11.94 8.62 13.60
CA ARG A 263 13.24 8.97 12.97
C ARG A 263 14.44 8.30 13.65
N ASN A 264 14.32 7.98 14.93
CA ASN A 264 15.39 7.40 15.75
C ASN A 264 15.40 5.86 15.72
N ARG A 265 14.55 5.24 14.86
CA ARG A 265 14.39 3.78 14.79
C ARG A 265 15.72 3.05 14.62
N ASP A 266 16.54 3.47 13.68
CA ASP A 266 17.75 2.72 13.32
C ASP A 266 18.77 2.76 14.49
N LYS A 267 18.93 3.89 15.17
CA LYS A 267 19.74 4.01 16.38
C LYS A 267 19.21 3.14 17.53
N PHE A 268 17.90 3.12 17.71
CA PHE A 268 17.25 2.25 18.71
C PHE A 268 17.46 0.77 18.41
N LEU A 269 17.34 0.36 17.15
CA LEU A 269 17.60 -1.02 16.73
C LEU A 269 19.08 -1.43 16.93
N GLU A 270 20.02 -0.56 16.60
CA GLU A 270 21.45 -0.77 16.85
C GLU A 270 21.74 -0.98 18.33
N TYR A 271 21.16 -0.15 19.20
CA TYR A 271 21.23 -0.33 20.65
C TYR A 271 20.69 -1.69 21.08
N CYS A 272 19.48 -2.06 20.63
CA CYS A 272 18.85 -3.33 20.95
C CYS A 272 19.76 -4.51 20.55
N VAL A 273 20.30 -4.49 19.35
CA VAL A 273 21.22 -5.53 18.84
C VAL A 273 22.47 -5.61 19.70
N LYS A 274 23.12 -4.48 19.98
CA LYS A 274 24.33 -4.42 20.80
C LYS A 274 24.15 -5.07 22.18
N ILE A 275 23.03 -4.76 22.85
CA ILE A 275 22.72 -5.34 24.16
C ILE A 275 22.43 -6.84 24.04
N ALA A 276 21.58 -7.23 23.09
CA ALA A 276 21.22 -8.62 22.90
C ALA A 276 22.43 -9.51 22.57
N GLU A 277 23.34 -9.06 21.73
CA GLU A 277 24.56 -9.80 21.38
C GLU A 277 25.46 -10.05 22.61
N LYS A 278 25.60 -9.05 23.50
CA LYS A 278 26.32 -9.24 24.77
C LYS A 278 25.67 -10.32 25.62
N VAL A 279 24.35 -10.28 25.79
CA VAL A 279 23.58 -11.26 26.57
C VAL A 279 23.70 -12.65 25.97
N ILE A 280 23.42 -12.78 24.66
CA ILE A 280 23.42 -14.05 23.93
C ILE A 280 24.82 -14.69 23.98
N LYS A 281 25.87 -13.91 23.77
CA LYS A 281 27.26 -14.39 23.83
C LYS A 281 27.59 -14.91 25.23
N ARG A 282 27.25 -14.17 26.27
CA ARG A 282 27.46 -14.60 27.67
C ARG A 282 26.74 -15.91 27.96
N ASN A 283 25.45 -15.99 27.69
CA ASN A 283 24.64 -17.18 27.94
C ASN A 283 25.14 -18.41 27.16
N LYS A 284 25.60 -18.24 25.92
CA LYS A 284 26.23 -19.31 25.13
C LYS A 284 27.52 -19.83 25.81
N THR A 285 28.33 -18.94 26.37
CA THR A 285 29.57 -19.33 27.06
C THR A 285 29.26 -20.09 28.34
N GLU A 286 28.30 -19.63 29.16
CA GLU A 286 27.85 -20.30 30.38
C GLU A 286 27.33 -21.73 30.09
N ILE A 287 26.49 -21.89 29.07
CA ILE A 287 25.94 -23.19 28.67
C ILE A 287 27.09 -24.16 28.27
N ARG A 288 28.07 -23.68 27.51
CA ARG A 288 29.20 -24.51 27.08
C ARG A 288 30.04 -24.97 28.28
N ASN A 289 30.28 -24.10 29.25
CA ASN A 289 31.06 -24.40 30.43
C ASN A 289 30.34 -25.37 31.38
N ASN A 290 29.04 -25.46 31.36
CA ASN A 290 28.23 -26.37 32.19
C ASN A 290 28.01 -27.76 31.53
N ILE A 291 28.39 -27.94 30.28
CA ILE A 291 28.27 -29.22 29.53
C ILE A 291 29.62 -29.97 29.56
N CYS A 292 30.73 -29.31 29.90
CA CYS A 292 32.04 -29.92 30.13
C CYS A 292 32.22 -30.24 31.62
#